data_5d1582c6844ee5db1bffecbccdc9a9df
#
_entry.id   5d1582c6844ee5db1bffecbccdc9a9df
#
_cell.length_a   1.000
_cell.length_b   1.000
_cell.length_c   1.000
_cell.angle_alpha   90.00
_cell.angle_beta   90.00
_cell.angle_gamma   90.00
#
_symmetry.space_group_name_H-M   'P 1'
#
loop_
_entity.id
_entity.type
_entity.pdbx_description
1 polymer ?
#
loop_
_entity_poly.entity_id
_entity_poly.type
_entity_poly.pdbx_seq_one_letter_code
_entity_poly.pdbx_strand_id
1 'polypeptide(L)'
;GKAKRVERKKDRVINDTNPLWKQKPADLKDEDYNAFFHKLYPMNFDEPLFHIHLNVDYPFNLTGVLYFPKVKKNIDPNRDKIQLYCNQVFVTDSVEGVVPEYMMLLRGVLDSPDIPLNVSRSYLQADGNVKKISSHISKKVAEKLEQMYKDNKEEFLKKWDDLSIFIKYGMISDEKFYERMNRVCQLKNVDGEYFSFEEYKAKIENNQTDKDKKLVYLY
;
A
#
# COMPACT_ATOMS: atom_id res chain seq x y z
N GLY A 1 21.73 16.15 54.76
CA GLY A 1 21.32 16.91 53.57
C GLY A 1 20.31 16.09 52.79
N LYS A 2 19.06 16.60 52.68
CA LYS A 2 17.99 15.96 51.85
C LYS A 2 18.23 16.38 50.41
N ALA A 3 18.51 15.42 49.51
CA ALA A 3 18.60 15.66 48.10
C ALA A 3 17.25 16.09 47.57
N LYS A 4 17.15 17.30 46.96
CA LYS A 4 15.96 17.76 46.24
C LYS A 4 15.95 17.01 44.88
N ARG A 5 14.92 16.19 44.66
CA ARG A 5 14.60 15.64 43.33
C ARG A 5 14.15 16.81 42.45
N VAL A 6 14.95 17.17 41.47
CA VAL A 6 14.58 18.10 40.41
C VAL A 6 13.86 17.29 39.35
N GLU A 7 12.54 17.38 39.26
CA GLU A 7 11.79 16.88 38.11
C GLU A 7 12.11 17.76 36.91
N ARG A 8 12.91 17.24 36.01
CA ARG A 8 13.06 17.82 34.67
C ARG A 8 11.78 17.48 33.89
N LYS A 9 10.92 18.46 33.66
CA LYS A 9 9.86 18.34 32.65
C LYS A 9 10.55 18.04 31.32
N LYS A 10 10.32 16.84 30.78
CA LYS A 10 10.69 16.55 29.40
C LYS A 10 9.80 17.43 28.52
N ASP A 11 10.41 18.23 27.66
CA ASP A 11 9.70 18.98 26.64
C ASP A 11 8.87 17.98 25.83
N ARG A 12 7.54 18.20 25.78
CA ARG A 12 6.65 17.35 25.00
C ARG A 12 6.64 17.94 23.59
N VAL A 13 7.27 17.25 22.64
CA VAL A 13 7.17 17.58 21.22
C VAL A 13 5.71 17.46 20.82
N ILE A 14 5.07 18.57 20.49
CA ILE A 14 3.66 18.64 20.12
C ILE A 14 3.49 18.28 18.64
N ASN A 15 4.44 18.70 17.78
CA ASN A 15 4.47 18.41 16.35
C ASN A 15 5.90 18.02 15.93
N ASP A 16 6.00 17.03 15.04
CA ASP A 16 7.24 16.70 14.38
C ASP A 16 7.46 17.70 13.23
N THR A 17 8.46 18.55 13.36
CA THR A 17 8.75 19.60 12.38
C THR A 17 9.42 19.06 11.11
N ASN A 18 9.91 17.83 11.14
CA ASN A 18 10.52 17.16 10.00
C ASN A 18 10.06 15.69 9.93
N PRO A 19 8.77 15.47 9.69
CA PRO A 19 8.23 14.12 9.69
C PRO A 19 8.86 13.26 8.55
N LEU A 20 8.96 11.96 8.78
CA LEU A 20 9.64 11.03 7.90
C LEU A 20 9.16 11.14 6.44
N TRP A 21 7.86 11.30 6.22
CA TRP A 21 7.28 11.40 4.87
C TRP A 21 7.62 12.67 4.09
N LYS A 22 8.24 13.67 4.73
CA LYS A 22 8.77 14.89 4.08
C LYS A 22 10.26 14.81 3.80
N GLN A 23 10.96 13.84 4.35
CA GLN A 23 12.38 13.64 4.14
C GLN A 23 12.65 13.00 2.78
N LYS A 24 13.87 13.14 2.27
CA LYS A 24 14.24 12.51 1.00
C LYS A 24 14.42 11.00 1.21
N PRO A 25 13.82 10.15 0.36
CA PRO A 25 13.97 8.70 0.47
C PRO A 25 15.44 8.22 0.48
N ALA A 26 16.32 8.94 -0.23
CA ALA A 26 17.76 8.62 -0.28
C ALA A 26 18.50 8.79 1.06
N ASP A 27 17.95 9.57 1.98
CA ASP A 27 18.53 9.83 3.30
C ASP A 27 17.98 8.87 4.38
N LEU A 28 17.03 7.99 4.00
CA LEU A 28 16.33 7.09 4.91
C LEU A 28 16.71 5.63 4.66
N LYS A 29 16.72 4.84 5.74
CA LYS A 29 16.96 3.39 5.71
C LYS A 29 15.69 2.64 6.09
N ASP A 30 15.67 1.34 5.83
CA ASP A 30 14.53 0.48 6.17
C ASP A 30 14.20 0.51 7.67
N GLU A 31 15.23 0.65 8.54
CA GLU A 31 15.05 0.77 9.99
C GLU A 31 14.26 2.05 10.36
N ASP A 32 14.47 3.16 9.65
CA ASP A 32 13.74 4.41 9.89
C ASP A 32 12.26 4.26 9.55
N TYR A 33 11.96 3.58 8.43
CA TYR A 33 10.58 3.27 8.03
C TYR A 33 9.90 2.32 9.01
N ASN A 34 10.58 1.29 9.49
CA ASN A 34 10.04 0.36 10.47
C ASN A 34 9.79 1.04 11.82
N ALA A 35 10.73 1.87 12.28
CA ALA A 35 10.54 2.66 13.51
C ALA A 35 9.35 3.62 13.40
N PHE A 36 9.18 4.23 12.24
CA PHE A 36 8.05 5.12 11.97
C PHE A 36 6.71 4.33 11.94
N PHE A 37 6.69 3.14 11.34
CA PHE A 37 5.52 2.27 11.36
C PHE A 37 5.06 1.95 12.79
N HIS A 38 5.98 1.55 13.67
CA HIS A 38 5.69 1.27 15.07
C HIS A 38 5.31 2.53 15.87
N LYS A 39 5.81 3.72 15.48
CA LYS A 39 5.37 4.99 16.06
C LYS A 39 3.91 5.31 15.69
N LEU A 40 3.49 5.03 14.45
CA LEU A 40 2.11 5.20 14.01
C LEU A 40 1.16 4.18 14.64
N TYR A 41 1.61 2.94 14.76
CA TYR A 41 0.80 1.79 15.18
C TYR A 41 1.45 1.04 16.35
N PRO A 42 1.50 1.65 17.55
CA PRO A 42 2.27 1.10 18.69
C PRO A 42 1.72 -0.25 19.22
N MET A 43 0.49 -0.60 18.87
CA MET A 43 -0.11 -1.89 19.22
C MET A 43 0.09 -2.98 18.15
N ASN A 44 0.76 -2.63 17.05
CA ASN A 44 1.11 -3.57 16.00
C ASN A 44 2.57 -4.00 16.18
N PHE A 45 2.78 -5.27 16.49
CA PHE A 45 4.11 -5.85 16.75
C PHE A 45 4.74 -6.50 15.52
N ASP A 46 4.00 -6.57 14.40
CA ASP A 46 4.52 -7.13 13.16
C ASP A 46 5.20 -6.05 12.33
N GLU A 47 6.29 -6.42 11.70
CA GLU A 47 6.90 -5.58 10.69
C GLU A 47 6.08 -5.60 9.39
N PRO A 48 5.97 -4.46 8.68
CA PRO A 48 5.35 -4.43 7.37
C PRO A 48 6.16 -5.28 6.37
N LEU A 49 5.49 -5.80 5.34
CA LEU A 49 6.15 -6.57 4.28
C LEU A 49 7.13 -5.70 3.48
N PHE A 50 6.76 -4.46 3.24
CA PHE A 50 7.54 -3.41 2.60
C PHE A 50 6.80 -2.07 2.71
N HIS A 51 7.46 -1.01 2.27
CA HIS A 51 6.90 0.34 2.24
C HIS A 51 7.03 0.98 0.85
N ILE A 52 6.24 2.02 0.63
CA ILE A 52 6.30 2.89 -0.54
C ILE A 52 6.36 4.33 -0.05
N HIS A 53 7.44 5.03 -0.36
CA HIS A 53 7.56 6.47 -0.10
C HIS A 53 7.03 7.24 -1.31
N LEU A 54 6.07 8.12 -1.07
CA LEU A 54 5.46 9.00 -2.07
C LEU A 54 6.04 10.40 -1.92
N ASN A 55 6.48 10.98 -3.03
CA ASN A 55 6.95 12.36 -3.09
C ASN A 55 6.65 12.90 -4.49
N VAL A 56 5.64 13.76 -4.60
CA VAL A 56 5.15 14.34 -5.85
C VAL A 56 4.94 15.83 -5.64
N ASP A 57 5.57 16.64 -6.48
CA ASP A 57 5.46 18.09 -6.44
C ASP A 57 4.60 18.65 -7.58
N TYR A 58 4.42 17.89 -8.66
CA TYR A 58 3.64 18.28 -9.83
C TYR A 58 3.01 17.05 -10.50
N PRO A 59 1.76 17.13 -10.98
CA PRO A 59 0.83 18.27 -11.09
C PRO A 59 0.01 18.56 -9.81
N PHE A 60 0.30 17.89 -8.72
CA PHE A 60 -0.28 18.08 -7.39
C PHE A 60 0.81 17.82 -6.33
N ASN A 61 0.60 18.32 -5.13
CA ASN A 61 1.51 18.07 -4.02
C ASN A 61 1.00 16.85 -3.22
N LEU A 62 1.81 15.80 -3.18
CA LEU A 62 1.53 14.61 -2.39
C LEU A 62 2.82 14.05 -1.82
N THR A 63 2.87 13.93 -0.51
CA THR A 63 3.91 13.18 0.17
C THR A 63 3.27 12.13 1.07
N GLY A 64 4.00 11.08 1.40
CA GLY A 64 3.45 10.05 2.25
C GLY A 64 4.33 8.79 2.29
N VAL A 65 3.99 7.91 3.20
CA VAL A 65 4.54 6.56 3.26
C VAL A 65 3.40 5.58 3.43
N LEU A 66 3.30 4.64 2.51
CA LEU A 66 2.35 3.54 2.57
C LEU A 66 3.08 2.26 2.93
N TYR A 67 2.46 1.45 3.79
CA TYR A 67 2.96 0.17 4.24
C TYR A 67 2.03 -0.95 3.85
N PHE A 68 2.60 -2.06 3.41
CA PHE A 68 1.90 -3.32 3.24
C PHE A 68 2.00 -4.12 4.53
N PRO A 69 0.90 -4.29 5.28
CA PRO A 69 0.90 -5.10 6.48
C PRO A 69 0.94 -6.60 6.14
N LYS A 70 1.44 -7.42 7.05
CA LYS A 70 1.19 -8.87 7.01
C LYS A 70 -0.29 -9.13 7.24
N VAL A 71 -0.90 -9.93 6.38
CA VAL A 71 -2.31 -10.29 6.46
C VAL A 71 -2.49 -11.43 7.46
N LYS A 72 -2.95 -11.13 8.66
CA LYS A 72 -3.36 -12.18 9.62
C LYS A 72 -4.80 -12.62 9.33
N LYS A 73 -5.14 -13.87 9.69
CA LYS A 73 -6.49 -14.44 9.53
C LYS A 73 -7.61 -13.62 10.18
N ASN A 74 -7.29 -12.74 11.12
CA ASN A 74 -8.23 -11.85 11.82
C ASN A 74 -7.82 -10.38 11.57
N ILE A 75 -7.97 -9.91 10.35
CA ILE A 75 -7.80 -8.48 10.05
C ILE A 75 -9.01 -7.76 10.60
N ASP A 76 -8.81 -6.87 11.57
CA ASP A 76 -9.77 -5.83 11.90
C ASP A 76 -9.56 -4.66 10.91
N PRO A 77 -10.45 -4.48 9.92
CA PRO A 77 -10.30 -3.42 8.92
C PRO A 77 -10.44 -2.02 9.52
N ASN A 78 -10.94 -1.92 10.76
CA ASN A 78 -11.10 -0.64 11.46
C ASN A 78 -9.88 -0.27 12.29
N ARG A 79 -8.92 -1.15 12.44
CA ARG A 79 -7.69 -0.93 13.19
C ARG A 79 -6.55 -0.57 12.25
N ASP A 80 -5.72 0.41 12.64
CA ASP A 80 -4.52 0.80 11.89
C ASP A 80 -4.81 1.26 10.45
N LYS A 81 -5.51 2.37 10.27
CA LYS A 81 -5.87 2.94 8.96
C LYS A 81 -4.78 3.85 8.41
N ILE A 82 -4.88 4.20 7.12
CA ILE A 82 -4.11 5.30 6.53
C ILE A 82 -4.56 6.60 7.18
N GLN A 83 -3.61 7.40 7.63
CA GLN A 83 -3.85 8.73 8.21
C GLN A 83 -3.66 9.80 7.15
N LEU A 84 -4.64 10.70 7.01
CA LEU A 84 -4.58 11.84 6.10
C LEU A 84 -4.12 13.10 6.84
N TYR A 85 -3.15 13.76 6.26
CA TYR A 85 -2.62 15.05 6.71
C TYR A 85 -2.78 16.09 5.62
N CYS A 86 -2.83 17.35 6.03
CA CYS A 86 -2.74 18.52 5.17
C CYS A 86 -1.69 19.48 5.74
N ASN A 87 -0.60 19.67 4.99
CA ASN A 87 0.54 20.49 5.47
C ASN A 87 1.04 20.03 6.86
N GLN A 88 1.23 18.73 7.06
CA GLN A 88 1.69 18.11 8.31
C GLN A 88 0.71 18.19 9.48
N VAL A 89 -0.52 18.67 9.26
CA VAL A 89 -1.58 18.69 10.27
C VAL A 89 -2.49 17.49 10.04
N PHE A 90 -2.70 16.68 11.07
CA PHE A 90 -3.62 15.54 11.01
C PHE A 90 -5.05 16.01 10.72
N VAL A 91 -5.70 15.35 9.78
CA VAL A 91 -7.07 15.65 9.35
C VAL A 91 -8.03 14.55 9.73
N THR A 92 -7.74 13.32 9.29
CA THR A 92 -8.62 12.16 9.49
C THR A 92 -7.86 10.85 9.29
N ASP A 93 -8.40 9.77 9.82
CA ASP A 93 -8.00 8.39 9.52
C ASP A 93 -8.94 7.69 8.54
N SER A 94 -9.90 8.44 7.96
CA SER A 94 -10.80 7.95 6.93
C SER A 94 -10.38 8.53 5.58
N VAL A 95 -9.79 7.68 4.74
CA VAL A 95 -9.35 8.02 3.37
C VAL A 95 -10.34 7.54 2.30
N GLU A 96 -11.57 7.23 2.71
CA GLU A 96 -12.64 6.86 1.80
C GLU A 96 -12.90 7.97 0.76
N GLY A 97 -12.88 7.59 -0.53
CA GLY A 97 -13.01 8.53 -1.63
C GLY A 97 -11.70 9.20 -2.06
N VAL A 98 -10.63 9.12 -1.26
CA VAL A 98 -9.30 9.62 -1.61
C VAL A 98 -8.47 8.55 -2.30
N VAL A 99 -8.55 7.30 -1.82
CA VAL A 99 -7.91 6.14 -2.42
C VAL A 99 -8.95 5.11 -2.85
N PRO A 100 -8.62 4.21 -3.81
CA PRO A 100 -9.49 3.08 -4.14
C PRO A 100 -9.72 2.17 -2.93
N GLU A 101 -10.88 1.49 -2.89
CA GLU A 101 -11.27 0.66 -1.73
C GLU A 101 -10.26 -0.43 -1.38
N TYR A 102 -9.67 -1.10 -2.39
CA TYR A 102 -8.65 -2.13 -2.13
C TYR A 102 -7.39 -1.58 -1.45
N MET A 103 -7.11 -0.27 -1.59
CA MET A 103 -5.99 0.38 -0.91
C MET A 103 -6.25 0.68 0.56
N MET A 104 -7.49 0.56 1.03
CA MET A 104 -7.80 0.66 2.46
C MET A 104 -7.23 -0.49 3.28
N LEU A 105 -6.73 -1.54 2.63
CA LEU A 105 -5.96 -2.61 3.28
C LEU A 105 -4.53 -2.16 3.67
N LEU A 106 -4.05 -1.06 3.08
CA LEU A 106 -2.74 -0.50 3.40
C LEU A 106 -2.78 0.30 4.71
N ARG A 107 -1.59 0.63 5.19
CA ARG A 107 -1.34 1.46 6.38
C ARG A 107 -0.48 2.65 5.98
N GLY A 108 -0.34 3.64 6.84
CA GLY A 108 0.61 4.72 6.63
C GLY A 108 0.03 6.11 6.73
N VAL A 109 0.67 7.02 6.01
CA VAL A 109 0.35 8.45 6.00
C VAL A 109 0.29 8.96 4.56
N LEU A 110 -0.71 9.79 4.27
CA LEU A 110 -0.81 10.63 3.08
C LEU A 110 -0.88 12.09 3.54
N ASP A 111 -0.11 12.96 2.93
CA ASP A 111 -0.11 14.40 3.23
C ASP A 111 -0.20 15.17 1.92
N SER A 112 -1.32 15.88 1.72
CA SER A 112 -1.57 16.66 0.51
C SER A 112 -2.43 17.89 0.83
N PRO A 113 -1.98 19.10 0.44
CA PRO A 113 -2.81 20.30 0.51
C PRO A 113 -3.89 20.34 -0.58
N ASP A 114 -3.76 19.51 -1.61
CA ASP A 114 -4.65 19.49 -2.78
C ASP A 114 -5.89 18.60 -2.59
N ILE A 115 -6.01 17.93 -1.44
CA ILE A 115 -7.20 17.18 -1.05
C ILE A 115 -8.15 18.10 -0.31
N PRO A 116 -9.39 18.35 -0.82
CA PRO A 116 -10.37 19.18 -0.16
C PRO A 116 -10.73 18.63 1.23
N LEU A 117 -10.71 19.51 2.22
CA LEU A 117 -11.11 19.18 3.59
C LEU A 117 -12.58 19.60 3.82
N ASN A 118 -13.24 18.94 4.77
CA ASN A 118 -14.62 19.28 5.19
C ASN A 118 -15.67 19.12 4.08
N VAL A 119 -15.47 18.17 3.16
CA VAL A 119 -16.41 17.83 2.09
C VAL A 119 -16.91 16.40 2.23
N SER A 120 -18.04 16.09 1.59
CA SER A 120 -18.60 14.73 1.62
C SER A 120 -17.74 13.75 0.81
N ARG A 121 -17.85 12.45 1.12
CA ARG A 121 -17.22 11.36 0.34
C ARG A 121 -17.58 11.43 -1.14
N SER A 122 -18.83 11.71 -1.46
CA SER A 122 -19.30 11.83 -2.85
C SER A 122 -18.64 13.00 -3.58
N TYR A 123 -18.36 14.10 -2.89
CA TYR A 123 -17.62 15.22 -3.44
C TYR A 123 -16.17 14.82 -3.73
N LEU A 124 -15.49 14.18 -2.79
CA LEU A 124 -14.11 13.70 -2.98
C LEU A 124 -14.00 12.77 -4.18
N GLN A 125 -14.94 11.84 -4.34
CA GLN A 125 -14.98 10.93 -5.48
C GLN A 125 -15.22 11.63 -6.82
N ALA A 126 -15.90 12.78 -6.82
CA ALA A 126 -16.14 13.59 -8.02
C ALA A 126 -14.98 14.53 -8.35
N ASP A 127 -14.18 14.94 -7.37
CA ASP A 127 -13.10 15.92 -7.51
C ASP A 127 -11.99 15.43 -8.46
N GLY A 128 -11.61 16.30 -9.41
CA GLY A 128 -10.64 15.96 -10.45
C GLY A 128 -9.20 15.80 -9.91
N ASN A 129 -8.82 16.56 -8.88
CA ASN A 129 -7.48 16.45 -8.28
C ASN A 129 -7.40 15.18 -7.43
N VAL A 130 -8.42 14.88 -6.65
CA VAL A 130 -8.50 13.64 -5.88
C VAL A 130 -8.41 12.41 -6.78
N LYS A 131 -9.08 12.40 -7.93
CA LYS A 131 -8.97 11.32 -8.93
C LYS A 131 -7.55 11.16 -9.47
N LYS A 132 -6.85 12.27 -9.75
CA LYS A 132 -5.45 12.24 -10.19
C LYS A 132 -4.53 11.68 -9.10
N ILE A 133 -4.70 12.14 -7.86
CA ILE A 133 -3.95 11.64 -6.69
C ILE A 133 -4.19 10.14 -6.51
N SER A 134 -5.45 9.72 -6.49
CA SER A 134 -5.85 8.31 -6.37
C SER A 134 -5.21 7.44 -7.46
N SER A 135 -5.31 7.85 -8.72
CA SER A 135 -4.72 7.15 -9.86
C SER A 135 -3.19 7.08 -9.77
N HIS A 136 -2.54 8.15 -9.30
CA HIS A 136 -1.10 8.16 -9.10
C HIS A 136 -0.64 7.20 -8.01
N ILE A 137 -1.35 7.17 -6.88
CA ILE A 137 -1.07 6.22 -5.79
C ILE A 137 -1.22 4.79 -6.31
N SER A 138 -2.33 4.49 -7.03
CA SER A 138 -2.57 3.18 -7.64
C SER A 138 -1.41 2.75 -8.56
N LYS A 139 -0.97 3.67 -9.42
CA LYS A 139 0.17 3.45 -10.32
C LYS A 139 1.45 3.16 -9.53
N LYS A 140 1.77 3.93 -8.49
CA LYS A 140 2.99 3.75 -7.68
C LYS A 140 3.01 2.43 -6.92
N VAL A 141 1.86 2.03 -6.40
CA VAL A 141 1.70 0.73 -5.75
C VAL A 141 1.93 -0.40 -6.75
N ALA A 142 1.32 -0.32 -7.94
CA ALA A 142 1.53 -1.32 -9.00
C ALA A 142 2.99 -1.38 -9.45
N GLU A 143 3.65 -0.22 -9.67
CA GLU A 143 5.07 -0.15 -10.02
C GLU A 143 5.96 -0.85 -8.98
N LYS A 144 5.70 -0.65 -7.70
CA LYS A 144 6.48 -1.30 -6.63
C LYS A 144 6.31 -2.81 -6.64
N LEU A 145 5.07 -3.30 -6.82
CA LEU A 145 4.79 -4.74 -6.90
C LEU A 145 5.44 -5.39 -8.13
N GLU A 146 5.36 -4.74 -9.30
CA GLU A 146 6.05 -5.19 -10.51
C GLU A 146 7.56 -5.24 -10.33
N GLN A 147 8.13 -4.20 -9.69
CA GLN A 147 9.56 -4.13 -9.42
C GLN A 147 10.01 -5.27 -8.49
N MET A 148 9.30 -5.50 -7.39
CA MET A 148 9.61 -6.59 -6.46
C MET A 148 9.56 -7.97 -7.14
N TYR A 149 8.57 -8.19 -8.02
CA TYR A 149 8.44 -9.42 -8.77
C TYR A 149 9.61 -9.62 -9.75
N LYS A 150 10.03 -8.55 -10.44
CA LYS A 150 11.16 -8.58 -11.39
C LYS A 150 12.50 -8.77 -10.69
N ASP A 151 12.72 -8.08 -9.57
CA ASP A 151 13.99 -8.10 -8.87
C ASP A 151 14.27 -9.45 -8.23
N ASN A 152 13.26 -10.06 -7.60
CA ASN A 152 13.38 -11.36 -6.96
C ASN A 152 12.03 -12.06 -6.86
N LYS A 153 11.70 -12.87 -7.87
CA LYS A 153 10.46 -13.64 -7.92
C LYS A 153 10.28 -14.57 -6.71
N GLU A 154 11.34 -15.23 -6.25
CA GLU A 154 11.27 -16.16 -5.12
C GLU A 154 10.88 -15.46 -3.82
N GLU A 155 11.51 -14.30 -3.54
CA GLU A 155 11.16 -13.49 -2.37
C GLU A 155 9.76 -12.88 -2.48
N PHE A 156 9.32 -12.53 -3.68
CA PHE A 156 7.94 -12.10 -3.92
C PHE A 156 6.94 -13.22 -3.62
N LEU A 157 7.22 -14.45 -4.07
CA LEU A 157 6.35 -15.61 -3.85
C LEU A 157 6.24 -15.97 -2.36
N LYS A 158 7.29 -15.78 -1.56
CA LYS A 158 7.21 -15.96 -0.09
C LYS A 158 6.21 -14.99 0.58
N LYS A 159 5.97 -13.83 -0.04
CA LYS A 159 5.02 -12.82 0.42
C LYS A 159 3.64 -12.96 -0.25
N TRP A 160 3.48 -13.88 -1.20
CA TRP A 160 2.30 -13.97 -2.03
C TRP A 160 1.00 -14.19 -1.27
N ASP A 161 1.02 -15.03 -0.23
CA ASP A 161 -0.19 -15.30 0.57
C ASP A 161 -0.71 -14.02 1.25
N ASP A 162 0.19 -13.11 1.66
CA ASP A 162 -0.17 -11.81 2.22
C ASP A 162 -0.60 -10.78 1.15
N LEU A 163 0.00 -10.84 -0.04
CA LEU A 163 -0.24 -9.88 -1.13
C LEU A 163 -1.44 -10.25 -1.99
N SER A 164 -1.78 -11.52 -2.07
CA SER A 164 -2.75 -12.07 -3.04
C SER A 164 -4.13 -11.44 -2.91
N ILE A 165 -4.62 -11.21 -1.69
CA ILE A 165 -5.93 -10.62 -1.46
C ILE A 165 -5.98 -9.17 -1.96
N PHE A 166 -4.94 -8.38 -1.69
CA PHE A 166 -4.82 -7.01 -2.15
C PHE A 166 -4.76 -6.94 -3.67
N ILE A 167 -3.88 -7.74 -4.28
CA ILE A 167 -3.69 -7.75 -5.73
C ILE A 167 -4.97 -8.18 -6.45
N LYS A 168 -5.59 -9.26 -6.03
CA LYS A 168 -6.82 -9.78 -6.64
C LYS A 168 -7.99 -8.81 -6.48
N TYR A 169 -8.15 -8.20 -5.31
CA TYR A 169 -9.19 -7.19 -5.09
C TYR A 169 -8.96 -5.97 -5.98
N GLY A 170 -7.72 -5.48 -6.07
CA GLY A 170 -7.37 -4.38 -6.97
C GLY A 170 -7.64 -4.71 -8.44
N MET A 171 -7.31 -5.93 -8.89
CA MET A 171 -7.58 -6.38 -10.25
C MET A 171 -9.08 -6.43 -10.60
N ILE A 172 -9.94 -6.73 -9.64
CA ILE A 172 -11.40 -6.74 -9.85
C ILE A 172 -11.96 -5.31 -9.86
N SER A 173 -11.34 -4.39 -9.11
CA SER A 173 -11.87 -3.05 -8.85
C SER A 173 -11.34 -1.97 -9.80
N ASP A 174 -10.17 -2.17 -10.42
CA ASP A 174 -9.45 -1.16 -11.21
C ASP A 174 -8.82 -1.81 -12.45
N GLU A 175 -9.37 -1.48 -13.64
CA GLU A 175 -8.93 -2.04 -14.92
C GLU A 175 -7.45 -1.73 -15.22
N LYS A 176 -6.97 -0.51 -14.92
CA LYS A 176 -5.56 -0.14 -15.13
C LYS A 176 -4.63 -0.90 -14.18
N PHE A 177 -5.08 -1.14 -12.96
CA PHE A 177 -4.35 -1.96 -12.02
C PHE A 177 -4.35 -3.44 -12.48
N TYR A 178 -5.48 -3.96 -13.01
CA TYR A 178 -5.55 -5.29 -13.62
C TYR A 178 -4.54 -5.46 -14.74
N GLU A 179 -4.48 -4.54 -15.71
CA GLU A 179 -3.54 -4.62 -16.85
C GLU A 179 -2.08 -4.80 -16.39
N ARG A 180 -1.71 -4.16 -15.30
CA ARG A 180 -0.37 -4.25 -14.72
C ARG A 180 -0.17 -5.53 -13.91
N MET A 181 -1.10 -5.85 -13.03
CA MET A 181 -1.00 -6.97 -12.12
C MET A 181 -1.23 -8.33 -12.79
N ASN A 182 -1.83 -8.36 -13.96
CA ASN A 182 -2.00 -9.58 -14.76
C ASN A 182 -0.68 -10.35 -14.99
N ARG A 183 0.44 -9.63 -15.09
CA ARG A 183 1.78 -10.22 -15.26
C ARG A 183 2.41 -10.70 -13.96
N VAL A 184 1.91 -10.21 -12.83
CA VAL A 184 2.47 -10.43 -11.49
C VAL A 184 1.61 -11.40 -10.68
N CYS A 185 0.31 -11.45 -10.96
CA CYS A 185 -0.65 -12.32 -10.28
C CYS A 185 -0.26 -13.80 -10.45
N GLN A 186 -0.32 -14.54 -9.35
CA GLN A 186 0.06 -15.95 -9.31
C GLN A 186 -1.15 -16.83 -9.07
N LEU A 187 -1.18 -17.94 -9.78
CA LEU A 187 -2.07 -19.06 -9.56
C LEU A 187 -1.32 -20.13 -8.77
N LYS A 188 -2.00 -20.82 -7.88
CA LYS A 188 -1.43 -21.93 -7.09
C LYS A 188 -2.10 -23.24 -7.51
N ASN A 189 -1.31 -24.26 -7.85
CA ASN A 189 -1.84 -25.58 -8.13
C ASN A 189 -2.04 -26.40 -6.84
N VAL A 190 -2.56 -27.62 -6.98
CA VAL A 190 -2.81 -28.54 -5.86
C VAL A 190 -1.52 -29.01 -5.16
N ASP A 191 -0.39 -28.96 -5.85
CA ASP A 191 0.93 -29.34 -5.33
C ASP A 191 1.61 -28.18 -4.60
N GLY A 192 0.97 -26.98 -4.59
CA GLY A 192 1.48 -25.79 -3.92
C GLY A 192 2.44 -24.95 -4.77
N GLU A 193 2.63 -25.26 -6.04
CA GLU A 193 3.46 -24.49 -6.96
C GLU A 193 2.73 -23.25 -7.48
N TYR A 194 3.48 -22.16 -7.72
CA TYR A 194 2.95 -20.90 -8.20
C TYR A 194 3.28 -20.69 -9.69
N PHE A 195 2.32 -20.20 -10.44
CA PHE A 195 2.43 -19.88 -11.86
C PHE A 195 1.82 -18.50 -12.15
N SER A 196 2.49 -17.71 -12.97
CA SER A 196 1.85 -16.57 -13.62
C SER A 196 0.78 -17.04 -14.61
N PHE A 197 -0.12 -16.15 -15.06
CA PHE A 197 -1.09 -16.51 -16.09
C PHE A 197 -0.43 -17.00 -17.39
N GLU A 198 0.71 -16.40 -17.77
CA GLU A 198 1.48 -16.82 -18.96
C GLU A 198 2.10 -18.20 -18.78
N GLU A 199 2.71 -18.48 -17.63
CA GLU A 199 3.29 -19.79 -17.30
C GLU A 199 2.20 -20.88 -17.26
N TYR A 200 1.05 -20.57 -16.66
CA TYR A 200 -0.09 -21.49 -16.61
C TYR A 200 -0.63 -21.77 -18.02
N LYS A 201 -0.82 -20.71 -18.82
CA LYS A 201 -1.24 -20.83 -20.22
C LYS A 201 -0.32 -21.75 -21.00
N ALA A 202 0.99 -21.54 -20.95
CA ALA A 202 1.97 -22.38 -21.64
C ALA A 202 1.92 -23.85 -21.19
N LYS A 203 1.66 -24.10 -19.89
CA LYS A 203 1.56 -25.45 -19.32
C LYS A 203 0.35 -26.23 -19.83
N ILE A 204 -0.79 -25.54 -20.05
CA ILE A 204 -2.06 -26.19 -20.44
C ILE A 204 -2.32 -26.16 -21.96
N GLU A 205 -1.60 -25.35 -22.74
CA GLU A 205 -1.87 -25.11 -24.16
C GLU A 205 -1.93 -26.38 -25.00
N ASN A 206 -1.08 -27.35 -24.68
CA ASN A 206 -1.03 -28.64 -25.43
C ASN A 206 -2.13 -29.63 -25.03
N ASN A 207 -2.73 -29.48 -23.84
CA ASN A 207 -3.62 -30.50 -23.26
C ASN A 207 -5.07 -29.98 -23.06
N GLN A 208 -5.29 -28.66 -23.10
CA GLN A 208 -6.57 -28.05 -22.78
C GLN A 208 -7.01 -27.12 -23.92
N THR A 209 -7.10 -27.66 -25.13
CA THR A 209 -7.66 -26.95 -26.30
C THR A 209 -8.94 -27.62 -26.76
N ASP A 210 -9.95 -26.82 -27.15
CA ASP A 210 -11.17 -27.33 -27.75
C ASP A 210 -10.97 -27.73 -29.25
N LYS A 211 -12.07 -28.15 -29.90
CA LYS A 211 -12.06 -28.52 -31.31
C LYS A 211 -11.69 -27.36 -32.25
N ASP A 212 -11.90 -26.14 -31.80
CA ASP A 212 -11.61 -24.90 -32.54
C ASP A 212 -10.20 -24.36 -32.20
N LYS A 213 -9.38 -25.14 -31.50
CA LYS A 213 -8.04 -24.77 -31.02
C LYS A 213 -8.04 -23.59 -30.03
N LYS A 214 -9.16 -23.35 -29.36
CA LYS A 214 -9.25 -22.36 -28.29
C LYS A 214 -8.84 -23.00 -26.97
N LEU A 215 -8.07 -22.25 -26.19
CA LEU A 215 -7.64 -22.69 -24.87
C LEU A 215 -8.83 -22.77 -23.91
N VAL A 216 -8.96 -23.88 -23.20
CA VAL A 216 -9.99 -24.09 -22.17
C VAL A 216 -9.33 -24.08 -20.80
N TYR A 217 -9.77 -23.18 -19.95
CA TYR A 217 -9.32 -23.11 -18.58
C TYR A 217 -10.21 -23.98 -17.69
N LEU A 218 -9.62 -24.98 -17.04
CA LEU A 218 -10.28 -25.83 -16.03
C LEU A 218 -9.88 -25.34 -14.64
N TYR A 219 -10.87 -25.13 -13.77
CA TYR A 219 -10.66 -24.64 -12.40
C TYR A 219 -11.60 -25.33 -11.41
#